data_c942993deee169d6c3665d15130b5434
#
_entry.id   c942993deee169d6c3665d15130b5434
#
_cell.length_a   1.000
_cell.length_b   1.000
_cell.length_c   1.000
_cell.angle_alpha   90.00
_cell.angle_beta   90.00
_cell.angle_gamma   90.00
#
_symmetry.space_group_name_H-M   'P 1'
#
loop_
_entity.id
_entity.type
_entity.pdbx_description
1 polymer ?
#
loop_
_entity_poly.entity_id
_entity_poly.type
_entity_poly.pdbx_seq_one_letter_code
_entity_poly.pdbx_strand_id
1 'polypeptide(L)' 'MRMSDLVAQYIIEMLDRENGSAEIQRNELAGNLGCVPSQINYVITSRFTPEKGYIVESRRGGGGFFRI' A
#
# COMPACT_ATOMS: atom_id res chain seq x y z
N MET A 1 -9.91 -4.65 14.77
CA MET A 1 -9.01 -3.91 13.87
C MET A 1 -9.73 -3.67 12.56
N ARG A 2 -9.70 -2.44 12.07
CA ARG A 2 -10.31 -2.13 10.79
C ARG A 2 -9.44 -2.64 9.64
N MET A 3 -10.05 -2.90 8.48
CA MET A 3 -9.30 -3.34 7.31
C MET A 3 -8.21 -2.33 6.92
N SER A 4 -8.50 -1.03 7.02
CA SER A 4 -7.52 0.00 6.73
C SER A 4 -6.30 -0.07 7.65
N ASP A 5 -6.50 -0.41 8.91
CA ASP A 5 -5.40 -0.60 9.86
C ASP A 5 -4.55 -1.81 9.50
N LEU A 6 -5.20 -2.90 9.11
CA LEU A 6 -4.52 -4.12 8.71
C LEU A 6 -3.68 -3.89 7.45
N VAL A 7 -4.25 -3.20 6.46
CA VAL A 7 -3.53 -2.87 5.22
C VAL A 7 -2.31 -2.00 5.53
N ALA A 8 -2.50 -0.96 6.33
CA ALA A 8 -1.41 -0.06 6.69
C ALA A 8 -0.30 -0.80 7.42
N GLN A 9 -0.65 -1.65 8.36
CA GLN A 9 0.32 -2.44 9.11
C GLN A 9 1.11 -3.38 8.19
N TYR A 10 0.44 -4.02 7.26
CA TYR A 10 1.08 -4.91 6.30
C TYR A 10 2.10 -4.15 5.44
N ILE A 11 1.73 -2.95 4.98
CA ILE A 11 2.63 -2.13 4.17
C ILE A 11 3.83 -1.68 4.99
N ILE A 12 3.62 -1.26 6.23
CA ILE A 12 4.71 -0.84 7.11
C ILE A 12 5.70 -1.98 7.35
N GLU A 13 5.20 -3.18 7.60
CA GLU A 13 6.06 -4.35 7.78
C GLU A 13 6.83 -4.68 6.50
N MET A 14 6.20 -4.53 5.34
CA MET A 14 6.85 -4.75 4.06
C MET A 14 7.97 -3.74 3.83
N LEU A 15 7.73 -2.47 4.14
CA LEU A 15 8.74 -1.42 4.02
C LEU A 15 9.93 -1.70 4.94
N ASP A 16 9.66 -2.18 6.13
CA ASP A 16 10.70 -2.49 7.09
C ASP A 16 11.60 -3.63 6.58
N ARG A 17 11.00 -4.67 6.00
CA ARG A 17 11.75 -5.79 5.42
C ARG A 17 12.54 -5.40 4.18
N GLU A 18 12.06 -4.39 3.44
CA GLU A 18 12.62 -3.98 2.16
C GLU A 18 13.49 -2.71 2.28
N ASN A 19 13.99 -2.43 3.47
CA ASN A 19 14.87 -1.30 3.74
C ASN A 19 14.25 0.06 3.41
N GLY A 20 12.96 0.19 3.64
CA GLY A 20 12.26 1.47 3.52
C GLY A 20 11.65 1.74 2.15
N SER A 21 11.75 0.80 1.21
CA SER A 21 11.13 0.96 -0.11
C SER A 21 10.50 -0.36 -0.54
N ALA A 22 9.27 -0.30 -1.05
CA ALA A 22 8.56 -1.50 -1.48
C ALA A 22 7.66 -1.20 -2.67
N GLU A 23 7.46 -2.21 -3.51
CA GLU A 23 6.51 -2.15 -4.60
C GLU A 23 5.26 -2.92 -4.20
N ILE A 24 4.11 -2.31 -4.42
CA ILE A 24 2.83 -2.88 -4.04
C ILE A 24 1.95 -2.98 -5.27
N GLN A 25 1.59 -4.19 -5.64
CA GLN A 25 0.60 -4.40 -6.68
C GLN A 25 -0.77 -4.42 -6.01
N ARG A 26 -1.61 -3.46 -6.38
CA ARG A 26 -2.87 -3.21 -5.70
C ARG A 26 -3.79 -4.43 -5.67
N ASN A 27 -3.99 -5.06 -6.82
CA ASN A 27 -4.90 -6.21 -6.92
C ASN A 27 -4.38 -7.42 -6.14
N GLU A 28 -3.08 -7.65 -6.21
CA GLU A 28 -2.46 -8.77 -5.51
C GLU A 28 -2.54 -8.58 -4.00
N LEU A 29 -2.23 -7.39 -3.52
CA LEU A 29 -2.31 -7.12 -2.08
C LEU A 29 -3.74 -7.22 -1.58
N ALA A 30 -4.70 -6.70 -2.35
CA ALA A 30 -6.10 -6.79 -1.98
C ALA A 30 -6.55 -8.25 -1.88
N GLY A 31 -6.14 -9.09 -2.82
CA GLY A 31 -6.46 -10.50 -2.79
C GLY A 31 -5.86 -11.22 -1.59
N ASN A 32 -4.61 -10.90 -1.26
CA ASN A 32 -3.93 -11.50 -0.12
C ASN A 32 -4.57 -11.12 1.21
N LEU A 33 -5.09 -9.91 1.31
CA LEU A 33 -5.70 -9.43 2.56
C LEU A 33 -7.21 -9.62 2.61
N GLY A 34 -7.83 -10.09 1.53
CA GLY A 34 -9.25 -10.31 1.48
C GLY A 34 -10.07 -9.03 1.42
N CYS A 35 -9.55 -8.00 0.76
CA CYS A 35 -10.27 -6.74 0.58
C CYS A 35 -10.33 -6.37 -0.90
N VAL A 36 -10.97 -5.24 -1.21
CA VAL A 36 -11.08 -4.75 -2.59
C VAL A 36 -9.90 -3.82 -2.91
N PRO A 37 -9.49 -3.71 -4.19
CA PRO A 37 -8.37 -2.85 -4.55
C PRO A 37 -8.56 -1.38 -4.18
N SER A 38 -9.77 -0.87 -4.18
CA SER A 38 -10.05 0.52 -3.78
C SER A 38 -9.67 0.76 -2.31
N GLN A 39 -9.74 -0.25 -1.46
CA GLN A 39 -9.34 -0.15 -0.07
C GLN A 39 -7.83 0.09 0.04
N ILE A 40 -7.06 -0.60 -0.79
CA ILE A 40 -5.61 -0.40 -0.83
C ILE A 40 -5.29 1.03 -1.26
N ASN A 41 -5.95 1.51 -2.31
CA ASN A 41 -5.76 2.87 -2.79
C ASN A 41 -6.09 3.90 -1.71
N TYR A 42 -7.19 3.70 -0.99
CA TYR A 42 -7.60 4.58 0.09
C TYR A 42 -6.54 4.66 1.20
N VAL A 43 -6.02 3.51 1.61
CA VAL A 43 -5.01 3.47 2.67
C VAL A 43 -3.74 4.19 2.23
N ILE A 44 -3.28 3.92 1.01
CA ILE A 44 -2.04 4.53 0.51
C ILE A 44 -2.19 6.06 0.43
N THR A 45 -3.31 6.54 -0.09
CA THR A 45 -3.51 7.99 -0.25
C THR A 45 -3.77 8.71 1.07
N SER A 46 -4.30 8.02 2.07
CA SER A 46 -4.64 8.65 3.34
C SER A 46 -3.59 8.48 4.44
N ARG A 47 -2.84 7.38 4.43
CA ARG A 47 -1.90 7.09 5.50
C ARG A 47 -0.43 7.17 5.10
N PHE A 48 -0.13 7.06 3.83
CA PHE A 48 1.25 7.15 3.33
C PHE A 48 1.42 8.43 2.54
N THR A 49 1.43 9.54 3.26
CA THR A 49 1.50 10.88 2.67
C THR A 49 2.91 11.46 2.83
N PRO A 50 3.29 12.43 1.97
CA PRO A 50 4.59 13.09 2.11
C PRO A 50 4.78 13.77 3.47
N GLU A 51 3.70 14.23 4.08
CA GLU A 51 3.75 14.85 5.40
C GLU A 51 4.26 13.89 6.48
N LYS A 52 4.05 12.60 6.27
CA LYS A 52 4.51 11.57 7.20
C LYS A 52 5.85 10.97 6.80
N GLY A 53 6.47 11.52 5.77
CA GLY A 53 7.78 11.09 5.31
C GLY A 53 7.77 10.04 4.23
N TYR A 54 6.63 9.79 3.59
CA TYR A 54 6.53 8.80 2.52
C TYR A 54 6.51 9.47 1.15
N ILE A 55 7.14 8.82 0.18
CA ILE A 55 7.05 9.22 -1.22
C ILE A 55 6.43 8.06 -1.97
N VAL A 56 5.27 8.30 -2.59
CA VAL A 56 4.51 7.26 -3.28
C VAL A 56 4.47 7.56 -4.76
N GLU A 57 4.93 6.62 -5.57
CA GLU A 57 4.79 6.68 -7.02
C GLU A 57 3.68 5.73 -7.44
N SER A 58 2.76 6.23 -8.24
CA SER A 58 1.66 5.44 -8.77
C SER A 58 1.94 5.15 -10.25
N ARG A 59 1.79 3.89 -10.65
CA ARG A 59 2.00 3.48 -12.04
C ARG A 59 0.78 2.77 -12.58
N ARG A 60 0.48 3.01 -13.83
CA ARG A 60 -0.60 2.33 -14.53
C ARG A 60 -0.04 1.10 -15.24
N GLY A 61 -0.84 0.05 -15.32
CA GLY A 61 -0.49 -1.19 -15.96
C GLY A 61 -0.56 -2.35 -14.96
N GLY A 62 -0.99 -3.53 -15.42
CA GLY A 62 -1.07 -4.70 -14.58
C GLY A 62 -1.97 -4.55 -13.36
N GLY A 63 -3.05 -3.77 -13.47
CA GLY A 63 -3.96 -3.54 -12.35
C GLY A 63 -3.57 -2.37 -11.45
N GLY A 64 -2.51 -1.65 -11.80
CA GLY A 64 -2.02 -0.53 -11.02
C GLY A 64 -1.16 -0.95 -9.84
N PHE A 65 -0.02 -0.32 -9.67
CA PHE A 65 0.76 -0.58 -8.48
C PHE A 65 1.43 0.70 -7.98
N PHE A 66 1.87 0.65 -6.72
CA PHE A 66 2.48 1.77 -6.03
C PHE A 66 3.88 1.38 -5.61
N ARG A 67 4.76 2.36 -5.65
CA ARG A 67 6.10 2.23 -5.12
C ARG A 67 6.27 3.26 -3.99
N ILE A 68 6.65 2.76 -2.85
CA ILE A 68 6.82 3.62 -1.67
C ILE A 68 8.28 3.67 -1.26
#